data_e7f51fe62785b1056ab14fcb080e5890
#
_entry.id   e7f51fe62785b1056ab14fcb080e5890
#
_cell.length_a   1.000
_cell.length_b   1.000
_cell.length_c   1.000
_cell.angle_alpha   90.00
_cell.angle_beta   90.00
_cell.angle_gamma   90.00
#
_symmetry.space_group_name_H-M   'P 1'
#
loop_
_entity.id
_entity.type
_entity.pdbx_description
1 polymer ?
#
loop_
_entity_poly.entity_id
_entity_poly.type
_entity_poly.pdbx_seq_one_letter_code
_entity_poly.pdbx_strand_id
1 'polypeptide(L)'
;MKITIYSAFSKEQKRLHKRYKNINKDVIKLINELQENPLLGTDLGNGIRKVRMKISDKGKGKRAGARVITLLTTLSETDGELGLHYIYDKSERESISDKEINEIIKSNFSL
;
A
#
# COMPACT_ATOMS: atom_id res chain seq x y z
N MET A 1 8.30 14.81 -1.41
CA MET A 1 7.01 14.16 -1.70
C MET A 1 6.27 13.84 -0.40
N LYS A 2 5.00 14.15 -0.35
CA LYS A 2 4.16 13.84 0.80
C LYS A 2 3.64 12.41 0.70
N ILE A 3 3.79 11.63 1.77
CA ILE A 3 3.19 10.29 1.86
C ILE A 3 2.01 10.37 2.84
N THR A 4 0.84 9.95 2.38
CA THR A 4 -0.39 9.98 3.17
C THR A 4 -0.90 8.54 3.34
N ILE A 5 -1.25 8.18 4.57
CA ILE A 5 -1.86 6.89 4.86
C ILE A 5 -3.36 7.08 5.00
N TYR A 6 -4.13 6.44 4.12
CA TYR A 6 -5.59 6.57 4.11
C TYR A 6 -6.26 5.56 5.03
N SER A 7 -7.53 5.81 5.36
CA SER A 7 -8.23 5.06 6.41
C SER A 7 -8.38 3.57 6.13
N ALA A 8 -8.64 3.18 4.89
CA ALA A 8 -8.75 1.76 4.56
C ALA A 8 -7.43 1.02 4.77
N PHE A 9 -6.29 1.66 4.47
CA PHE A 9 -4.98 1.11 4.74
C PHE A 9 -4.75 0.95 6.25
N SER A 10 -4.97 2.02 7.01
CA SER A 10 -4.76 2.02 8.46
C SER A 10 -5.59 0.94 9.15
N LYS A 11 -6.83 0.79 8.74
CA LYS A 11 -7.74 -0.23 9.29
C LYS A 11 -7.20 -1.63 9.08
N GLU A 12 -6.75 -1.95 7.87
CA GLU A 12 -6.20 -3.26 7.56
C GLU A 12 -4.84 -3.48 8.21
N GLN A 13 -3.99 -2.46 8.27
CA GLN A 13 -2.71 -2.55 8.98
C GLN A 13 -2.94 -2.91 10.44
N LYS A 14 -3.91 -2.27 11.09
CA LYS A 14 -4.24 -2.53 12.49
C LYS A 14 -4.72 -3.97 12.69
N ARG A 15 -5.56 -4.46 11.77
CA ARG A 15 -6.04 -5.84 11.80
C ARG A 15 -4.88 -6.83 11.62
N LEU A 16 -4.00 -6.58 10.66
CA LEU A 16 -2.85 -7.43 10.38
C LEU A 16 -1.82 -7.40 11.52
N HIS A 17 -1.72 -6.30 12.26
CA HIS A 17 -0.82 -6.19 13.40
C HIS A 17 -1.13 -7.22 14.50
N LYS A 18 -2.39 -7.61 14.64
CA LYS A 18 -2.77 -8.64 15.61
C LYS A 18 -2.20 -10.00 15.23
N ARG A 19 -2.00 -10.25 13.95
CA ARG A 19 -1.46 -11.49 13.43
C ARG A 19 0.06 -11.45 13.25
N TYR A 20 0.58 -10.29 12.84
CA TYR A 20 2.01 -10.09 12.56
C TYR A 20 2.52 -8.93 13.40
N LYS A 21 3.21 -9.23 14.49
CA LYS A 21 3.65 -8.24 15.48
C LYS A 21 4.58 -7.17 14.89
N ASN A 22 5.34 -7.50 13.86
CA ASN A 22 6.31 -6.61 13.25
C ASN A 22 5.81 -5.92 11.97
N ILE A 23 4.50 -6.03 11.65
CA ILE A 23 3.97 -5.45 10.42
C ILE A 23 4.19 -3.93 10.34
N ASN A 24 4.14 -3.23 11.47
CA ASN A 24 4.36 -1.79 11.49
C ASN A 24 5.78 -1.42 11.06
N LYS A 25 6.77 -2.23 11.45
CA LYS A 25 8.16 -2.05 11.01
C LYS A 25 8.29 -2.31 9.50
N ASP A 26 7.58 -3.32 8.99
CA ASP A 26 7.56 -3.63 7.57
C ASP A 26 6.99 -2.47 6.75
N VAL A 27 5.91 -1.85 7.26
CA VAL A 27 5.28 -0.69 6.62
C VAL A 27 6.23 0.51 6.62
N ILE A 28 6.92 0.78 7.73
CA ILE A 28 7.89 1.88 7.79
C ILE A 28 9.00 1.66 6.76
N LYS A 29 9.51 0.43 6.66
CA LYS A 29 10.53 0.10 5.67
C LYS A 29 10.02 0.35 4.24
N LEU A 30 8.80 -0.06 3.96
CA LEU A 30 8.18 0.18 2.64
C LEU A 30 8.06 1.69 2.37
N ILE A 31 7.61 2.47 3.35
CA ILE A 31 7.49 3.92 3.20
C ILE A 31 8.85 4.54 2.85
N ASN A 32 9.92 4.10 3.49
CA ASN A 32 11.27 4.57 3.17
C ASN A 32 11.68 4.19 1.75
N GLU A 33 11.36 2.98 1.31
CA GLU A 33 11.61 2.56 -0.07
C GLU A 33 10.81 3.41 -1.08
N LEU A 34 9.56 3.75 -0.75
CA LEU A 34 8.70 4.57 -1.60
C LEU A 34 9.17 6.03 -1.65
N GLN A 35 9.78 6.55 -0.58
CA GLN A 35 10.41 7.87 -0.62
C GLN A 35 11.54 7.92 -1.64
N GLU A 36 12.33 6.83 -1.72
CA GLU A 36 13.42 6.70 -2.68
C GLU A 36 12.90 6.47 -4.10
N ASN A 37 11.84 5.66 -4.23
CA ASN A 37 11.27 5.32 -5.53
C ASN A 37 9.74 5.21 -5.43
N PRO A 38 9.02 6.31 -5.69
CA PRO A 38 7.55 6.29 -5.63
C PRO A 38 6.89 5.46 -6.75
N LEU A 39 7.66 5.02 -7.73
CA LEU A 39 7.17 4.23 -8.87
C LEU A 39 7.36 2.72 -8.67
N LEU A 40 7.64 2.27 -7.45
CA LEU A 40 7.70 0.85 -7.15
C LEU A 40 6.38 0.15 -7.46
N GLY A 41 6.49 -1.11 -7.88
CA GLY A 41 5.33 -1.97 -8.07
C GLY A 41 4.83 -2.01 -9.50
N THR A 42 3.74 -2.74 -9.68
CA THR A 42 3.09 -2.92 -10.98
C THR A 42 2.17 -1.74 -11.26
N ASP A 43 2.36 -1.10 -12.41
CA ASP A 43 1.52 0.01 -12.85
C ASP A 43 0.15 -0.52 -13.26
N LEU A 44 -0.90 -0.02 -12.61
CA LEU A 44 -2.28 -0.38 -12.92
C LEU A 44 -3.01 0.74 -13.69
N GLY A 45 -2.30 1.80 -14.06
CA GLY A 45 -2.87 2.96 -14.73
C GLY A 45 -3.36 4.02 -13.76
N ASN A 46 -3.53 5.23 -14.26
CA ASN A 46 -4.08 6.38 -13.51
C ASN A 46 -3.32 6.72 -12.22
N GLY A 47 -2.02 6.41 -12.19
CA GLY A 47 -1.19 6.67 -10.99
C GLY A 47 -1.30 5.59 -9.93
N ILE A 48 -2.08 4.55 -10.17
CA ILE A 48 -2.30 3.46 -9.22
C ILE A 48 -1.25 2.37 -9.45
N ARG A 49 -0.65 1.89 -8.35
CA ARG A 49 0.32 0.80 -8.39
C ARG A 49 0.03 -0.23 -7.31
N LYS A 50 0.43 -1.47 -7.60
CA LYS A 50 0.36 -2.57 -6.64
C LYS A 50 1.79 -2.95 -6.27
N VAL A 51 2.13 -2.78 -5.00
CA VAL A 51 3.50 -2.93 -4.49
C VAL A 51 3.58 -4.16 -3.59
N ARG A 52 4.59 -4.98 -3.80
CA ARG A 52 4.87 -6.11 -2.92
C ARG A 52 5.57 -5.62 -1.66
N MET A 53 5.13 -6.12 -0.50
CA MET A 53 5.77 -5.82 0.77
C MET A 53 6.07 -7.13 1.51
N LYS A 54 7.29 -7.25 2.01
CA LYS A 54 7.66 -8.38 2.86
C LYS A 54 6.92 -8.31 4.18
N ILE A 55 6.37 -9.44 4.64
CA ILE A 55 5.90 -9.58 6.02
C ILE A 55 6.99 -10.37 6.75
N SER A 56 7.78 -9.67 7.56
CA SER A 56 8.96 -10.25 8.21
C SER A 56 8.63 -11.46 9.09
N ASP A 57 7.48 -11.42 9.76
CA ASP A 57 7.06 -12.51 10.65
C ASP A 57 6.78 -13.83 9.90
N LYS A 58 6.62 -13.79 8.59
CA LYS A 58 6.45 -15.01 7.79
C LYS A 58 7.76 -15.72 7.50
N GLY A 59 8.89 -15.03 7.62
CA GLY A 59 10.20 -15.58 7.26
C GLY A 59 10.34 -15.88 5.77
N LYS A 60 9.52 -15.27 4.92
CA LYS A 60 9.50 -15.47 3.47
C LYS A 60 9.72 -14.12 2.78
N GLY A 61 10.03 -14.15 1.48
CA GLY A 61 10.27 -12.93 0.71
C GLY A 61 9.00 -12.13 0.39
N LYS A 62 9.18 -11.06 -0.37
CA LYS A 62 8.10 -10.13 -0.76
C LYS A 62 6.95 -10.81 -1.50
N ARG A 63 7.24 -11.86 -2.28
CA ARG A 63 6.23 -12.58 -3.05
C ARG A 63 5.15 -13.18 -2.17
N ALA A 64 5.52 -13.69 -1.00
CA ALA A 64 4.61 -14.35 -0.07
C ALA A 64 4.06 -13.39 1.00
N GLY A 65 4.38 -12.11 0.93
CA GLY A 65 4.00 -11.12 1.93
C GLY A 65 2.66 -10.47 1.64
N ALA A 66 2.66 -9.15 1.71
CA ALA A 66 1.48 -8.33 1.47
C ALA A 66 1.55 -7.65 0.11
N ARG A 67 0.40 -7.11 -0.29
CA ARG A 67 0.28 -6.20 -1.42
C ARG A 67 -0.25 -4.88 -0.91
N VAL A 68 0.34 -3.79 -1.38
CA VAL A 68 -0.05 -2.43 -1.01
C VAL A 68 -0.49 -1.70 -2.26
N ILE A 69 -1.64 -1.05 -2.19
CA ILE A 69 -2.17 -0.22 -3.27
C ILE A 69 -1.77 1.22 -3.00
N THR A 70 -1.03 1.81 -3.94
CA THR A 70 -0.61 3.21 -3.86
C THR A 70 -1.26 4.01 -4.99
N LEU A 71 -1.43 5.32 -4.75
CA LEU A 71 -1.86 6.27 -5.77
C LEU A 71 -0.92 7.46 -5.72
N LEU A 72 -0.23 7.69 -6.83
CA LEU A 72 0.64 8.85 -7.00
C LEU A 72 -0.16 9.95 -7.69
N THR A 73 -0.30 11.08 -7.00
CA THR A 73 -0.93 12.29 -7.55
C THR A 73 0.13 13.36 -7.68
N THR A 74 0.35 13.85 -8.89
CA THR A 74 1.32 14.89 -9.18
C THR A 74 0.59 16.19 -9.42
N LEU A 75 0.84 17.20 -8.57
CA LEU A 75 0.24 18.53 -8.69
C LEU A 75 1.13 19.46 -9.49
N SER A 76 2.45 19.26 -9.41
CA SER A 76 3.47 20.02 -10.15
C SER A 76 4.75 19.19 -10.20
N GLU A 77 5.82 19.74 -10.80
CA GLU A 77 7.12 19.05 -10.85
C GLU A 77 7.70 18.78 -9.46
N THR A 78 7.37 19.62 -8.48
CA THR A 78 7.93 19.53 -7.12
C THR A 78 6.91 19.10 -6.09
N ASP A 79 5.61 19.18 -6.40
CA ASP A 79 4.54 18.83 -5.48
C ASP A 79 3.83 17.57 -5.94
N GLY A 80 3.76 16.60 -5.04
CA GLY A 80 3.04 15.37 -5.28
C GLY A 80 2.69 14.69 -3.97
N GLU A 81 1.71 13.79 -4.05
CA GLU A 81 1.32 12.94 -2.93
C GLU A 81 1.35 11.50 -3.37
N LEU A 82 1.94 10.64 -2.53
CA LEU A 82 1.82 9.21 -2.66
C LEU A 82 0.89 8.71 -1.56
N GLY A 83 -0.31 8.30 -1.95
CA GLY A 83 -1.29 7.76 -1.01
C GLY A 83 -1.12 6.27 -0.84
N LEU A 84 -1.10 5.79 0.42
CA LEU A 84 -1.19 4.37 0.74
C LEU A 84 -2.65 4.09 1.02
N HIS A 85 -3.34 3.43 0.08
CA HIS A 85 -4.79 3.29 0.09
C HIS A 85 -5.29 1.98 0.67
N TYR A 86 -4.55 0.89 0.50
CA TYR A 86 -4.98 -0.41 0.96
C TYR A 86 -3.80 -1.35 1.12
N ILE A 87 -3.93 -2.30 2.02
CA ILE A 87 -2.95 -3.38 2.24
C ILE A 87 -3.71 -4.67 2.46
N TYR A 88 -3.24 -5.77 1.86
CA TYR A 88 -3.78 -7.08 2.15
C TYR A 88 -2.68 -8.14 2.17
N ASP A 89 -2.89 -9.15 2.99
CA ASP A 89 -2.03 -10.33 3.08
C ASP A 89 -2.39 -11.26 1.93
N LYS A 90 -1.40 -11.59 1.10
CA LYS A 90 -1.61 -12.45 -0.05
C LYS A 90 -2.14 -13.83 0.33
N SER A 91 -1.82 -14.32 1.54
CA SER A 91 -2.32 -15.62 2.00
C SER A 91 -3.80 -15.58 2.39
N GLU A 92 -4.34 -14.39 2.69
CA GLU A 92 -5.78 -14.22 3.00
C GLU A 92 -6.61 -13.94 1.75
N ARG A 93 -5.99 -13.26 0.77
CA ARG A 93 -6.66 -12.95 -0.49
C ARG A 93 -5.62 -12.87 -1.59
N GLU A 94 -5.84 -13.65 -2.64
CA GLU A 94 -4.85 -13.81 -3.70
C GLU A 94 -4.70 -12.57 -4.58
N SER A 95 -5.82 -11.90 -4.85
CA SER A 95 -5.83 -10.74 -5.73
C SER A 95 -6.94 -9.77 -5.39
N ILE A 96 -6.90 -8.59 -6.02
CA ILE A 96 -7.92 -7.56 -5.87
C ILE A 96 -8.24 -7.03 -7.27
N SER A 97 -9.53 -6.83 -7.56
CA SER A 97 -9.95 -6.34 -8.87
C SER A 97 -9.76 -4.83 -8.98
N ASP A 98 -9.63 -4.34 -10.20
CA ASP A 98 -9.54 -2.89 -10.47
C ASP A 98 -10.79 -2.17 -9.96
N LYS A 99 -11.95 -2.78 -10.09
CA LYS A 99 -13.20 -2.22 -9.60
C LYS A 99 -13.15 -1.99 -8.09
N GLU A 100 -12.69 -2.99 -7.34
CA GLU A 100 -12.60 -2.89 -5.89
C GLU A 100 -11.55 -1.86 -5.48
N ILE A 101 -10.40 -1.82 -6.17
CA ILE A 101 -9.38 -0.80 -5.92
C ILE A 101 -9.97 0.60 -6.07
N ASN A 102 -10.69 0.85 -7.15
CA ASN A 102 -11.31 2.15 -7.41
C ASN A 102 -12.34 2.51 -6.34
N GLU A 103 -13.13 1.54 -5.89
CA GLU A 103 -14.11 1.74 -4.81
C GLU A 103 -13.42 2.10 -3.48
N ILE A 104 -12.32 1.43 -3.16
CA ILE A 104 -11.55 1.70 -1.94
C ILE A 104 -10.96 3.11 -1.99
N ILE A 105 -10.34 3.48 -3.10
CA ILE A 105 -9.75 4.82 -3.27
C ILE A 105 -10.83 5.88 -3.13
N LYS A 106 -11.95 5.70 -3.79
CA LYS A 106 -13.08 6.62 -3.72
C LYS A 106 -13.59 6.76 -2.28
N SER A 107 -13.72 5.64 -1.58
CA SER A 107 -14.13 5.62 -0.17
C SER A 107 -13.14 6.38 0.72
N ASN A 108 -11.83 6.23 0.47
CA ASN A 108 -10.80 6.92 1.24
C ASN A 108 -10.90 8.44 1.11
N PHE A 109 -11.38 8.95 -0.02
CA PHE A 109 -11.55 10.39 -0.23
C PHE A 109 -12.92 10.90 0.23
N SER A 110 -13.83 10.03 0.62
CA SER A 110 -15.15 10.43 1.12
C SER A 110 -15.07 10.85 2.59
N LEU A 111 -15.81 11.88 2.93
CA LEU A 111 -15.89 12.36 4.31
C LEU A 111 -17.13 11.80 5.02
#